data_84ff6bfb3f7830a4eb39e2ad816734ff
#
_entry.id   84ff6bfb3f7830a4eb39e2ad816734ff
#
_cell.length_a   1.000
_cell.length_b   1.000
_cell.length_c   1.000
_cell.angle_alpha   90.00
_cell.angle_beta   90.00
_cell.angle_gamma   90.00
#
_symmetry.space_group_name_H-M   'P 1'
#
loop_
_entity.id
_entity.type
_entity.pdbx_description
1 polymer ?
#
loop_
_entity_poly.entity_id
_entity_poly.type
_entity_poly.pdbx_seq_one_letter_code
_entity_poly.pdbx_strand_id
1 'polypeptide(L)'
;MWCLPKDNSKAVITAQDQIHSAHRECHLQLPETAILFFMGKATDYLISQYNATELPEPLPRFLNSCPIWEIGKFQLCFADGGRGAPQAVDTIETLAALGVRNIISVGMCGAYDEVVHVGEIIAPQKAFVEEGTSLHYYEDIEYSKPDLSLIHISEPTRPY
;
A
#
# COMPACT_ATOMS: atom_id res chain seq x y z
N MET A 1 -26.60 6.55 8.48
CA MET A 1 -25.26 6.74 7.94
C MET A 1 -24.66 7.96 8.61
N TRP A 2 -23.49 7.86 9.19
CA TRP A 2 -22.83 8.98 9.87
C TRP A 2 -22.14 9.81 8.78
N CYS A 3 -22.75 10.90 8.37
CA CYS A 3 -22.17 11.81 7.39
C CYS A 3 -21.59 13.01 8.14
N LEU A 4 -20.29 13.19 8.12
CA LEU A 4 -19.68 14.44 8.52
C LEU A 4 -19.96 15.50 7.43
N PRO A 5 -20.20 16.75 7.81
CA PRO A 5 -20.26 17.83 6.84
C PRO A 5 -18.93 17.92 6.11
N LYS A 6 -18.99 18.24 4.82
CA LYS A 6 -17.81 18.44 3.99
C LYS A 6 -16.88 19.47 4.61
N ASP A 7 -15.67 19.09 4.90
CA ASP A 7 -14.60 19.98 5.33
C ASP A 7 -13.65 20.23 4.16
N ASN A 8 -13.62 21.47 3.67
CA ASN A 8 -12.72 21.90 2.60
C ASN A 8 -11.46 22.59 3.15
N SER A 9 -11.21 22.52 4.47
CA SER A 9 -9.99 23.04 5.05
C SER A 9 -8.76 22.23 4.59
N LYS A 10 -7.59 22.84 4.66
CA LYS A 10 -6.35 22.09 4.44
C LYS A 10 -6.13 21.12 5.60
N ALA A 11 -5.56 19.95 5.29
CA ALA A 11 -5.11 19.02 6.32
C ALA A 11 -4.18 19.75 7.31
N VAL A 12 -4.43 19.58 8.59
CA VAL A 12 -3.63 20.20 9.68
C VAL A 12 -2.31 19.46 9.83
N ILE A 13 -2.31 18.14 9.61
CA ILE A 13 -1.12 17.29 9.63
C ILE A 13 -1.12 16.50 8.33
N THR A 14 -0.04 16.59 7.59
CA THR A 14 0.19 15.82 6.37
C THR A 14 1.25 14.75 6.61
N ALA A 15 1.37 13.77 5.71
CA ALA A 15 2.46 12.80 5.76
C ALA A 15 3.84 13.48 5.64
N GLN A 16 3.94 14.59 4.91
CA GLN A 16 5.17 15.41 4.86
C GLN A 16 5.54 16.00 6.21
N ASP A 17 4.56 16.51 6.95
CA ASP A 17 4.79 17.05 8.30
C ASP A 17 5.20 15.92 9.26
N GLN A 18 4.66 14.73 9.07
CA GLN A 18 4.96 13.56 9.89
C GLN A 18 6.40 13.07 9.70
N ILE A 19 6.89 12.98 8.46
CA ILE A 19 8.26 12.53 8.18
C ILE A 19 9.32 13.57 8.54
N HIS A 20 8.94 14.84 8.68
CA HIS A 20 9.80 15.98 9.05
C HIS A 20 9.41 16.63 10.38
N SER A 21 8.87 15.86 11.33
CA SER A 21 8.45 16.41 12.61
C SER A 21 9.66 16.70 13.53
N ALA A 22 9.46 17.63 14.48
CA ALA A 22 10.48 17.95 15.50
C ALA A 22 10.90 16.74 16.38
N HIS A 23 10.07 15.68 16.37
CA HIS A 23 10.33 14.46 17.14
C HIS A 23 10.93 13.34 16.29
N ARG A 24 10.90 13.47 14.97
CA ARG A 24 11.41 12.47 14.04
C ARG A 24 11.75 13.10 12.70
N GLU A 25 13.01 13.04 12.34
CA GLU A 25 13.45 13.35 10.99
C GLU A 25 13.75 12.04 10.28
N CYS A 26 13.10 11.80 9.15
CA CYS A 26 13.26 10.61 8.35
C CYS A 26 14.18 10.90 7.17
N HIS A 27 15.25 10.13 7.04
CA HIS A 27 16.24 10.27 5.95
C HIS A 27 16.13 9.18 4.90
N LEU A 28 15.06 8.38 4.92
CA LEU A 28 14.85 7.33 3.96
C LEU A 28 14.76 7.88 2.53
N GLN A 29 15.51 7.26 1.64
CA GLN A 29 15.38 7.43 0.19
C GLN A 29 14.84 6.14 -0.38
N LEU A 30 13.64 6.17 -0.94
CA LEU A 30 12.96 5.00 -1.43
C LEU A 30 12.97 4.98 -2.97
N PRO A 31 13.02 3.79 -3.59
CA PRO A 31 12.78 3.65 -5.02
C PRO A 31 11.34 4.05 -5.36
N GLU A 32 11.09 4.37 -6.62
CA GLU A 32 9.76 4.80 -7.08
C GLU A 32 8.67 3.74 -6.95
N THR A 33 9.04 2.47 -6.83
CA THR A 33 8.10 1.35 -6.78
C THR A 33 8.16 0.65 -5.42
N ALA A 34 7.00 0.47 -4.81
CA ALA A 34 6.83 -0.29 -3.57
C ALA A 34 5.83 -1.43 -3.71
N ILE A 35 6.09 -2.54 -3.00
CA ILE A 35 5.12 -3.62 -2.82
C ILE A 35 4.64 -3.59 -1.37
N LEU A 36 3.32 -3.52 -1.17
CA LEU A 36 2.69 -3.64 0.14
C LEU A 36 2.04 -5.00 0.31
N PHE A 37 2.45 -5.71 1.34
CA PHE A 37 1.89 -7.00 1.70
C PHE A 37 0.83 -6.86 2.79
N PHE A 38 -0.36 -7.39 2.52
CA PHE A 38 -1.46 -7.51 3.48
C PHE A 38 -1.67 -8.98 3.89
N MET A 39 -0.56 -9.68 4.05
CA MET A 39 -0.53 -11.10 4.40
C MET A 39 0.70 -11.41 5.27
N GLY A 40 0.51 -12.22 6.30
CA GLY A 40 1.61 -12.59 7.21
C GLY A 40 2.70 -13.40 6.49
N LYS A 41 3.97 -13.16 6.85
CA LYS A 41 5.16 -13.90 6.36
C LYS A 41 5.52 -13.73 4.87
N ALA A 42 4.80 -12.92 4.10
CA ALA A 42 5.18 -12.67 2.71
C ALA A 42 6.53 -11.94 2.61
N THR A 43 6.77 -10.99 3.51
CA THR A 43 8.05 -10.29 3.63
C THR A 43 9.20 -11.25 3.90
N ASP A 44 9.04 -12.21 4.81
CA ASP A 44 10.08 -13.20 5.16
C ASP A 44 10.49 -14.04 3.94
N TYR A 45 9.52 -14.41 3.11
CA TYR A 45 9.77 -15.15 1.88
C TYR A 45 10.63 -14.34 0.90
N LEU A 46 10.27 -13.07 0.64
CA LEU A 46 11.04 -12.22 -0.27
C LEU A 46 12.44 -11.92 0.26
N ILE A 47 12.59 -11.68 1.55
CA ILE A 47 13.90 -11.47 2.18
C ILE A 47 14.81 -12.67 1.88
N SER A 48 14.31 -13.89 2.10
CA SER A 48 15.08 -15.11 1.90
C SER A 48 15.39 -15.41 0.43
N GLN A 49 14.44 -15.13 -0.48
CA GLN A 49 14.59 -15.48 -1.90
C GLN A 49 15.45 -14.50 -2.69
N TYR A 50 15.41 -13.22 -2.33
CA TYR A 50 16.05 -12.16 -3.11
C TYR A 50 17.20 -11.47 -2.38
N ASN A 51 17.60 -11.95 -1.19
CA ASN A 51 18.58 -11.31 -0.33
C ASN A 51 18.29 -9.82 -0.14
N ALA A 52 17.01 -9.52 0.18
CA ALA A 52 16.59 -8.15 0.39
C ALA A 52 17.32 -7.53 1.59
N THR A 53 17.67 -6.26 1.46
CA THR A 53 18.35 -5.50 2.50
C THR A 53 17.36 -4.68 3.28
N GLU A 54 17.35 -4.83 4.60
CA GLU A 54 16.59 -3.94 5.47
C GLU A 54 17.20 -2.53 5.44
N LEU A 55 16.35 -1.52 5.27
CA LEU A 55 16.80 -0.14 5.29
C LEU A 55 17.15 0.31 6.71
N PRO A 56 18.08 1.28 6.87
CA PRO A 56 18.61 1.65 8.17
C PRO A 56 17.58 2.28 9.11
N GLU A 57 16.50 2.81 8.55
CA GLU A 57 15.39 3.38 9.30
C GLU A 57 14.08 2.70 8.92
N PRO A 58 13.18 2.42 9.87
CA PRO A 58 11.86 1.90 9.56
C PRO A 58 10.98 3.00 8.94
N LEU A 59 9.99 2.59 8.16
CA LEU A 59 8.95 3.48 7.64
C LEU A 59 8.23 4.18 8.79
N PRO A 60 8.19 5.53 8.84
CA PRO A 60 7.66 6.29 9.96
C PRO A 60 6.13 6.42 9.91
N ARG A 61 5.42 5.32 10.10
CA ARG A 61 3.95 5.34 10.20
C ARG A 61 3.49 5.99 11.50
N PHE A 62 2.29 6.57 11.50
CA PHE A 62 1.75 7.30 12.64
C PHE A 62 1.60 6.43 13.90
N LEU A 63 0.99 5.25 13.77
CA LEU A 63 0.73 4.39 14.94
C LEU A 63 1.95 3.55 15.34
N ASN A 64 2.66 3.02 14.36
CA ASN A 64 3.83 2.19 14.60
C ASN A 64 4.79 2.23 13.43
N SER A 65 6.06 2.29 13.70
CA SER A 65 7.08 2.13 12.68
C SER A 65 7.03 0.71 12.09
N CYS A 66 7.43 0.59 10.84
CA CYS A 66 7.39 -0.66 10.10
C CYS A 66 8.74 -0.89 9.41
N PRO A 67 9.39 -2.03 9.60
CA PRO A 67 10.56 -2.37 8.81
C PRO A 67 10.26 -2.29 7.32
N ILE A 68 11.22 -1.79 6.55
CA ILE A 68 11.13 -1.70 5.11
C ILE A 68 12.40 -2.27 4.48
N TRP A 69 12.26 -3.03 3.42
CA TRP A 69 13.34 -3.71 2.73
C TRP A 69 13.43 -3.26 1.28
N GLU A 70 14.62 -3.35 0.73
CA GLU A 70 14.89 -3.04 -0.67
C GLU A 70 15.46 -4.27 -1.39
N ILE A 71 15.04 -4.46 -2.65
CA ILE A 71 15.64 -5.38 -3.59
C ILE A 71 16.28 -4.54 -4.70
N GLY A 72 17.55 -4.18 -4.51
CA GLY A 72 18.27 -3.26 -5.41
C GLY A 72 18.30 -3.72 -6.87
N LYS A 73 18.35 -5.04 -7.13
CA LYS A 73 18.28 -5.58 -8.49
C LYS A 73 17.03 -5.15 -9.27
N PHE A 74 15.92 -4.97 -8.58
CA PHE A 74 14.64 -4.59 -9.18
C PHE A 74 14.28 -3.12 -8.94
N GLN A 75 15.09 -2.37 -8.20
CA GLN A 75 14.83 -0.99 -7.82
C GLN A 75 13.44 -0.82 -7.18
N LEU A 76 13.11 -1.70 -6.26
CA LEU A 76 11.85 -1.66 -5.51
C LEU A 76 12.08 -1.87 -4.02
N CYS A 77 11.17 -1.31 -3.23
CA CYS A 77 11.09 -1.60 -1.80
C CYS A 77 9.79 -2.35 -1.47
N PHE A 78 9.74 -2.95 -0.29
CA PHE A 78 8.54 -3.61 0.18
C PHE A 78 8.40 -3.55 1.70
N ALA A 79 7.17 -3.57 2.17
CA ALA A 79 6.82 -3.50 3.57
C ALA A 79 5.47 -4.19 3.85
N ASP A 80 5.17 -4.37 5.13
CA ASP A 80 3.82 -4.72 5.60
C ASP A 80 2.88 -3.52 5.40
N GLY A 81 1.76 -3.72 4.70
CA GLY A 81 0.78 -2.67 4.40
C GLY A 81 -0.08 -2.25 5.60
N GLY A 82 0.01 -2.98 6.69
CA GLY A 82 -0.80 -2.76 7.87
C GLY A 82 -2.11 -3.52 7.89
N ARG A 83 -2.94 -3.22 8.86
CA ARG A 83 -4.25 -3.86 9.05
C ARG A 83 -5.39 -2.83 9.00
N GLY A 84 -6.33 -3.08 8.11
CA GLY A 84 -7.47 -2.19 7.88
C GLY A 84 -7.12 -0.92 7.10
N ALA A 85 -8.17 -0.27 6.59
CA ALA A 85 -8.02 0.88 5.70
C ALA A 85 -7.24 2.06 6.32
N PRO A 86 -7.45 2.44 7.58
CA PRO A 86 -6.70 3.56 8.16
C PRO A 86 -5.18 3.35 8.16
N GLN A 87 -4.72 2.15 8.53
CA GLN A 87 -3.29 1.87 8.55
C GLN A 87 -2.70 1.70 7.16
N ALA A 88 -3.47 1.14 6.22
CA ALA A 88 -3.07 1.03 4.83
C ALA A 88 -2.87 2.41 4.21
N VAL A 89 -3.80 3.35 4.47
CA VAL A 89 -3.72 4.73 3.97
C VAL A 89 -2.53 5.47 4.59
N ASP A 90 -2.32 5.39 5.90
CA ASP A 90 -1.14 5.96 6.58
C ASP A 90 0.16 5.46 5.93
N THR A 91 0.24 4.15 5.62
CA THR A 91 1.40 3.57 4.94
C THR A 91 1.57 4.13 3.52
N ILE A 92 0.49 4.23 2.75
CA ILE A 92 0.50 4.74 1.36
C ILE A 92 0.92 6.21 1.33
N GLU A 93 0.35 7.03 2.20
CA GLU A 93 0.68 8.46 2.30
C GLU A 93 2.14 8.68 2.71
N THR A 94 2.64 7.89 3.66
CA THR A 94 4.04 7.94 4.09
C THR A 94 4.98 7.56 2.94
N LEU A 95 4.69 6.48 2.22
CA LEU A 95 5.47 6.08 1.04
C LEU A 95 5.46 7.16 -0.05
N ALA A 96 4.30 7.73 -0.33
CA ALA A 96 4.16 8.80 -1.31
C ALA A 96 4.96 10.06 -0.91
N ALA A 97 4.95 10.41 0.37
CA ALA A 97 5.75 11.51 0.92
C ALA A 97 7.27 11.26 0.80
N LEU A 98 7.70 10.00 0.87
CA LEU A 98 9.09 9.55 0.68
C LEU A 98 9.47 9.32 -0.80
N GLY A 99 8.60 9.67 -1.74
CA GLY A 99 8.92 9.67 -3.17
C GLY A 99 8.44 8.45 -3.97
N VAL A 100 7.80 7.48 -3.33
CA VAL A 100 7.18 6.35 -4.04
C VAL A 100 6.05 6.85 -4.94
N ARG A 101 5.98 6.32 -6.16
CA ARG A 101 4.97 6.69 -7.18
C ARG A 101 4.10 5.51 -7.60
N ASN A 102 4.66 4.31 -7.55
CA ASN A 102 3.98 3.09 -7.94
C ASN A 102 3.85 2.17 -6.73
N ILE A 103 2.62 1.79 -6.39
CA ILE A 103 2.36 0.88 -5.27
C ILE A 103 1.58 -0.33 -5.78
N ILE A 104 2.13 -1.51 -5.54
CA ILE A 104 1.51 -2.79 -5.81
C ILE A 104 1.08 -3.41 -4.48
N SER A 105 -0.22 -3.60 -4.31
CA SER A 105 -0.77 -4.23 -3.11
C SER A 105 -0.99 -5.72 -3.35
N VAL A 106 -0.48 -6.54 -2.43
CA VAL A 106 -0.59 -8.00 -2.48
C VAL A 106 -1.21 -8.51 -1.19
N GLY A 107 -2.28 -9.28 -1.31
CA GLY A 107 -3.00 -9.83 -0.16
C GLY A 107 -3.62 -11.18 -0.44
N MET A 108 -4.27 -11.76 0.55
CA MET A 108 -5.10 -12.96 0.38
C MET A 108 -6.57 -12.56 0.35
N CYS A 109 -7.36 -13.25 -0.46
CA CYS A 109 -8.81 -13.10 -0.49
C CYS A 109 -9.49 -14.46 -0.43
N GLY A 110 -10.76 -14.47 0.00
CA GLY A 110 -11.67 -15.56 -0.22
C GLY A 110 -12.36 -15.39 -1.57
N ALA A 111 -12.72 -16.51 -2.22
CA ALA A 111 -13.51 -16.51 -3.43
C ALA A 111 -14.89 -17.11 -3.13
N TYR A 112 -15.93 -16.52 -3.71
CA TYR A 112 -17.31 -17.03 -3.68
C TYR A 112 -17.71 -17.69 -5.01
N ASP A 113 -16.85 -17.57 -6.03
CA ASP A 113 -17.08 -18.15 -7.35
C ASP A 113 -16.32 -19.47 -7.48
N GLU A 114 -16.99 -20.49 -8.01
CA GLU A 114 -16.45 -21.84 -8.20
C GLU A 114 -15.33 -21.90 -9.27
N VAL A 115 -15.23 -20.89 -10.13
CA VAL A 115 -14.18 -20.82 -11.17
C VAL A 115 -12.84 -20.35 -10.62
N VAL A 116 -12.80 -19.84 -9.39
CA VAL A 116 -11.58 -19.37 -8.72
C VAL A 116 -11.10 -20.41 -7.73
N HIS A 117 -9.91 -20.95 -7.96
CA HIS A 117 -9.37 -22.03 -7.14
C HIS A 117 -8.26 -21.55 -6.20
N VAL A 118 -8.06 -22.31 -5.13
CA VAL A 118 -6.98 -22.04 -4.17
C VAL A 118 -5.61 -22.09 -4.87
N GLY A 119 -4.82 -21.06 -4.69
CA GLY A 119 -3.49 -20.92 -5.30
C GLY A 119 -3.48 -20.09 -6.60
N GLU A 120 -4.63 -19.66 -7.08
CA GLU A 120 -4.70 -18.74 -8.21
C GLU A 120 -4.41 -17.30 -7.78
N ILE A 121 -3.83 -16.52 -8.71
CA ILE A 121 -3.57 -15.10 -8.54
C ILE A 121 -4.67 -14.33 -9.28
N ILE A 122 -5.33 -13.44 -8.57
CA ILE A 122 -6.39 -12.59 -9.10
C ILE A 122 -5.92 -11.15 -9.13
N ALA A 123 -6.06 -10.48 -10.28
CA ALA A 123 -5.89 -9.04 -10.40
C ALA A 123 -7.29 -8.39 -10.49
N PRO A 124 -7.82 -7.80 -9.41
CA PRO A 124 -9.15 -7.23 -9.42
C PRO A 124 -9.21 -5.98 -10.31
N GLN A 125 -10.21 -5.89 -11.18
CA GLN A 125 -10.43 -4.71 -12.01
C GLN A 125 -11.14 -3.58 -11.26
N LYS A 126 -11.84 -3.92 -10.18
CA LYS A 126 -12.51 -2.97 -9.29
C LYS A 126 -12.76 -3.62 -7.93
N ALA A 127 -12.82 -2.81 -6.90
CA ALA A 127 -13.22 -3.21 -5.56
C ALA A 127 -14.31 -2.28 -5.04
N PHE A 128 -15.32 -2.84 -4.38
CA PHE A 128 -16.32 -2.03 -3.68
C PHE A 128 -15.70 -1.28 -2.51
N VAL A 129 -16.14 -0.05 -2.32
CA VAL A 129 -15.75 0.78 -1.18
C VAL A 129 -16.85 0.71 -0.13
N GLU A 130 -16.65 -0.12 0.88
CA GLU A 130 -17.60 -0.34 1.98
C GLU A 130 -17.02 0.02 3.35
N GLU A 131 -15.90 0.73 3.36
CA GLU A 131 -15.22 1.18 4.59
C GLU A 131 -15.24 2.71 4.71
N GLY A 132 -15.02 3.22 5.93
CA GLY A 132 -15.18 4.64 6.23
C GLY A 132 -14.01 5.53 5.82
N THR A 133 -12.80 4.99 5.67
CA THR A 133 -11.58 5.78 5.43
C THR A 133 -11.62 6.47 4.06
N SER A 134 -12.04 5.75 3.03
CA SER A 134 -12.13 6.30 1.67
C SER A 134 -13.09 7.48 1.56
N LEU A 135 -14.11 7.57 2.42
CA LEU A 135 -15.06 8.67 2.44
C LEU A 135 -14.43 10.00 2.91
N HIS A 136 -13.27 9.97 3.53
CA HIS A 136 -12.50 11.18 3.87
C HIS A 136 -11.76 11.76 2.67
N TYR A 137 -11.54 10.97 1.62
CA TYR A 137 -10.82 11.37 0.41
C TYR A 137 -11.74 11.64 -0.78
N TYR A 138 -12.89 10.96 -0.82
CA TYR A 138 -13.81 10.99 -1.97
C TYR A 138 -15.25 11.15 -1.50
N GLU A 139 -16.03 12.01 -2.15
CA GLU A 139 -17.43 12.30 -1.74
C GLU A 139 -18.38 11.17 -2.06
N ASP A 140 -18.31 10.64 -3.27
CA ASP A 140 -19.21 9.60 -3.80
C ASP A 140 -18.39 8.53 -4.53
N ILE A 141 -17.75 7.66 -3.76
CA ILE A 141 -17.00 6.57 -4.33
C ILE A 141 -17.69 5.24 -4.03
N GLU A 142 -18.16 4.56 -5.07
CA GLU A 142 -18.72 3.22 -4.97
C GLU A 142 -17.65 2.14 -5.24
N TYR A 143 -16.73 2.43 -6.15
CA TYR A 143 -15.68 1.50 -6.55
C TYR A 143 -14.32 2.17 -6.61
N SER A 144 -13.33 1.49 -6.10
CA SER A 144 -11.93 1.75 -6.38
C SER A 144 -11.47 0.93 -7.58
N LYS A 145 -10.60 1.50 -8.42
CA LYS A 145 -10.02 0.82 -9.59
C LYS A 145 -8.51 0.94 -9.54
N PRO A 146 -7.79 -0.14 -9.89
CA PRO A 146 -6.34 -0.06 -10.03
C PRO A 146 -5.95 0.71 -11.29
N ASP A 147 -4.71 1.18 -11.32
CA ASP A 147 -4.13 1.69 -12.55
C ASP A 147 -3.86 0.53 -13.51
N LEU A 148 -4.57 0.51 -14.65
CA LEU A 148 -4.48 -0.56 -15.64
C LEU A 148 -3.09 -0.67 -16.27
N SER A 149 -2.32 0.40 -16.31
CA SER A 149 -0.94 0.36 -16.82
C SER A 149 -0.03 -0.53 -15.98
N LEU A 150 -0.26 -0.60 -14.67
CA LEU A 150 0.46 -1.49 -13.76
C LEU A 150 0.01 -2.95 -13.87
N ILE A 151 -1.25 -3.20 -14.18
CA ILE A 151 -1.79 -4.56 -14.38
C ILE A 151 -1.20 -5.20 -15.63
N HIS A 152 -1.08 -4.47 -16.73
CA HIS A 152 -0.50 -4.99 -17.97
C HIS A 152 0.99 -5.39 -17.87
N ILE A 153 1.70 -4.86 -16.88
CA ILE A 153 3.09 -5.28 -16.60
C ILE A 153 3.14 -6.64 -15.88
N SER A 154 2.08 -7.01 -15.17
CA SER A 154 2.03 -8.20 -14.31
C SER A 154 1.25 -9.37 -14.90
N GLU A 155 0.58 -9.22 -16.04
CA GLU A 155 -0.21 -10.30 -16.61
C GLU A 155 0.64 -11.46 -17.12
N PRO A 156 0.53 -12.66 -16.53
CA PRO A 156 0.78 -13.88 -17.26
C PRO A 156 -0.39 -14.09 -18.24
N THR A 157 -0.15 -13.88 -19.49
CA THR A 157 -0.82 -14.25 -20.73
C THR A 157 -2.03 -15.20 -20.69
N ARG A 158 -3.06 -14.95 -19.87
CA ARG A 158 -4.36 -15.59 -20.00
C ARG A 158 -5.46 -14.53 -19.95
N PRO A 159 -6.18 -14.27 -21.05
CA PRO A 159 -7.39 -13.47 -21.02
C PRO A 159 -8.50 -14.24 -20.27
N TYR A 160 -9.11 -13.59 -19.32
CA TYR A 160 -10.38 -13.98 -18.72
C TYR A 160 -11.51 -13.22 -19.38
#